data_5ee7244a3c754f6fc1a0e54dde9bcbf4
#
_entry.id   5ee7244a3c754f6fc1a0e54dde9bcbf4
#
_cell.length_a   1.000
_cell.length_b   1.000
_cell.length_c   1.000
_cell.angle_alpha   90.00
_cell.angle_beta   90.00
_cell.angle_gamma   90.00
#
_symmetry.space_group_name_H-M   'P 1'
#
loop_
_entity.id
_entity.type
_entity.pdbx_description
1 polymer ?
#
loop_
_entity_poly.entity_id
_entity_poly.type
_entity_poly.pdbx_seq_one_letter_code
_entity_poly.pdbx_strand_id
1 'polypeptide(L)'
;RDSRGALLLLALWPVGLLFPAPVAFGLGQVYERLEEGLAELLQDTPFVDWLPLRELDLQPLLPGVEALCVALGALVPCLLGYSVIRDPARRALFALLALATGVGVSALSAALTYGPVYAWSWISPPVELGLLAAVPVTALLLRLPGRACGLLLGVVLVVQVALLNAAPESPHFALTLRGWEQGRFIHFHGLAQWV
;
A
#
# COMPACT_ATOMS: atom_id res chain seq x y z
N ARG A 1 26.27 8.33 4.60
CA ARG A 1 25.79 8.00 5.98
C ARG A 1 24.26 8.07 6.09
N ASP A 2 23.60 8.76 5.17
CA ASP A 2 22.15 9.07 5.27
C ASP A 2 21.23 8.04 4.58
N SER A 3 21.79 6.98 4.01
CA SER A 3 21.02 5.96 3.27
C SER A 3 20.43 4.82 4.12
N ARG A 4 20.82 4.72 5.40
CA ARG A 4 20.36 3.60 6.26
C ARG A 4 18.86 3.64 6.52
N GLY A 5 18.30 4.82 6.78
CA GLY A 5 16.85 4.98 6.97
C GLY A 5 16.07 4.66 5.71
N ALA A 6 16.53 5.13 4.54
CA ALA A 6 15.92 4.82 3.27
C ALA A 6 15.96 3.32 2.93
N LEU A 7 17.07 2.65 3.22
CA LEU A 7 17.20 1.21 3.04
C LEU A 7 16.24 0.43 3.97
N LEU A 8 16.11 0.87 5.22
CA LEU A 8 15.20 0.26 6.18
C LEU A 8 13.73 0.42 5.72
N LEU A 9 13.34 1.62 5.29
CA LEU A 9 12.00 1.88 4.76
C LEU A 9 11.71 1.06 3.49
N LEU A 10 12.70 0.95 2.59
CA LEU A 10 12.58 0.11 1.40
C LEU A 10 12.48 -1.38 1.72
N ALA A 11 13.14 -1.85 2.77
CA ALA A 11 13.02 -3.23 3.23
C ALA A 11 11.66 -3.51 3.92
N LEU A 12 11.12 -2.53 4.63
CA LEU A 12 9.82 -2.64 5.30
C LEU A 12 8.64 -2.51 4.33
N TRP A 13 8.81 -1.80 3.20
CA TRP A 13 7.74 -1.58 2.25
C TRP A 13 7.11 -2.88 1.71
N PRO A 14 7.87 -3.89 1.21
CA PRO A 14 7.26 -5.14 0.76
C PRO A 14 6.63 -5.92 1.92
N VAL A 15 7.14 -5.80 3.14
CA VAL A 15 6.51 -6.39 4.32
C VAL A 15 5.15 -5.73 4.56
N GLY A 16 5.05 -4.41 4.41
CA GLY A 16 3.80 -3.68 4.51
C GLY A 16 2.74 -4.15 3.50
N LEU A 17 3.16 -4.51 2.28
CA LEU A 17 2.24 -5.01 1.24
C LEU A 17 1.64 -6.40 1.55
N LEU A 18 2.21 -7.14 2.50
CA LEU A 18 1.62 -8.39 2.97
C LEU A 18 0.39 -8.15 3.87
N PHE A 19 0.26 -6.97 4.46
CA PHE A 19 -0.88 -6.65 5.32
C PHE A 19 -2.07 -6.19 4.47
N PRO A 20 -3.32 -6.41 4.96
CA PRO A 20 -4.50 -5.95 4.26
C PRO A 20 -4.49 -4.43 4.11
N ALA A 21 -4.70 -3.96 2.90
CA ALA A 21 -4.82 -2.55 2.57
C ALA A 21 -6.10 -2.33 1.75
N PRO A 22 -6.80 -1.20 1.93
CA PRO A 22 -8.06 -0.91 1.24
C PRO A 22 -7.91 -0.87 -0.28
N VAL A 23 -6.70 -0.58 -0.75
CA VAL A 23 -6.35 -0.51 -2.17
C VAL A 23 -4.99 -1.16 -2.37
N ALA A 24 -4.79 -1.85 -3.49
CA ALA A 24 -3.50 -2.42 -3.86
C ALA A 24 -2.41 -1.33 -3.84
N PHE A 25 -1.24 -1.64 -3.31
CA PHE A 25 -0.13 -0.69 -3.07
C PHE A 25 -0.47 0.45 -2.09
N GLY A 26 -1.66 0.45 -1.49
CA GLY A 26 -2.05 1.44 -0.49
C GLY A 26 -1.28 1.28 0.82
N LEU A 27 -1.14 2.38 1.53
CA LEU A 27 -0.82 2.35 2.94
C LEU A 27 -2.07 1.83 3.67
N GLY A 28 -1.90 0.98 4.69
CA GLY A 28 -3.04 0.51 5.48
C GLY A 28 -3.84 1.66 6.10
N GLN A 29 -5.03 1.38 6.59
CA GLN A 29 -5.88 2.36 7.29
C GLN A 29 -5.27 2.76 8.64
N VAL A 30 -4.29 3.65 8.58
CA VAL A 30 -3.54 4.09 9.77
C VAL A 30 -4.45 4.86 10.73
N TYR A 31 -5.38 5.65 10.20
CA TYR A 31 -6.29 6.48 11.03
C TYR A 31 -7.31 5.62 11.79
N GLU A 32 -7.94 4.66 11.14
CA GLU A 32 -8.91 3.78 11.77
C GLU A 32 -8.28 2.96 12.91
N ARG A 33 -7.09 2.42 12.68
CA ARG A 33 -6.32 1.73 13.72
C ARG A 33 -5.92 2.65 14.87
N LEU A 34 -5.65 3.91 14.58
CA LEU A 34 -5.31 4.92 15.58
C LEU A 34 -6.56 5.34 16.37
N GLU A 35 -7.70 5.52 15.70
CA GLU A 35 -9.00 5.79 16.32
C GLU A 35 -9.45 4.62 17.21
N GLU A 36 -9.37 3.37 16.73
CA GLU A 36 -9.65 2.17 17.51
C GLU A 36 -8.75 2.07 18.75
N GLY A 37 -7.45 2.23 18.59
CA GLY A 37 -6.50 2.20 19.70
C GLY A 37 -6.71 3.35 20.71
N LEU A 38 -7.09 4.54 20.24
CA LEU A 38 -7.46 5.67 21.10
C LEU A 38 -8.80 5.42 21.81
N ALA A 39 -9.79 4.86 21.09
CA ALA A 39 -11.08 4.53 21.68
C ALA A 39 -10.93 3.47 22.78
N GLU A 40 -10.08 2.46 22.56
CA GLU A 40 -9.76 1.43 23.56
C GLU A 40 -9.05 2.03 24.78
N LEU A 41 -8.10 2.93 24.56
CA LEU A 41 -7.39 3.62 25.65
C LEU A 41 -8.28 4.58 26.43
N LEU A 42 -9.28 5.18 25.79
CA LEU A 42 -10.13 6.23 26.38
C LEU A 42 -11.50 5.70 26.83
N GLN A 43 -11.82 4.42 26.60
CA GLN A 43 -13.16 3.85 26.89
C GLN A 43 -13.60 4.02 28.37
N ASP A 44 -12.65 4.10 29.30
CA ASP A 44 -12.91 4.32 30.72
C ASP A 44 -12.80 5.81 31.13
N THR A 45 -12.70 6.73 30.17
CA THR A 45 -12.54 8.15 30.42
C THR A 45 -13.66 8.97 29.75
N PRO A 46 -14.03 10.15 30.31
CA PRO A 46 -15.03 11.04 29.68
C PRO A 46 -14.58 11.63 28.32
N PHE A 47 -13.36 11.37 27.89
CA PHE A 47 -12.82 11.85 26.62
C PHE A 47 -13.22 10.98 25.42
N VAL A 48 -13.82 9.81 25.64
CA VAL A 48 -14.33 8.94 24.58
C VAL A 48 -15.39 9.65 23.73
N ASP A 49 -16.21 10.51 24.35
CA ASP A 49 -17.26 11.27 23.65
C ASP A 49 -16.71 12.38 22.73
N TRP A 50 -15.41 12.67 22.80
CA TRP A 50 -14.75 13.66 21.94
C TRP A 50 -14.16 13.03 20.66
N LEU A 51 -14.14 11.71 20.59
CA LEU A 51 -13.72 11.01 19.37
C LEU A 51 -14.78 11.19 18.28
N PRO A 52 -14.40 11.65 17.09
CA PRO A 52 -15.34 11.77 16.00
C PRO A 52 -15.85 10.39 15.60
N LEU A 53 -17.12 10.11 15.86
CA LEU A 53 -17.80 8.93 15.33
C LEU A 53 -17.88 9.09 13.80
N ARG A 54 -17.07 8.36 13.09
CA ARG A 54 -17.10 8.35 11.63
C ARG A 54 -18.26 7.46 11.18
N GLU A 55 -19.29 8.05 10.59
CA GLU A 55 -20.28 7.28 9.84
C GLU A 55 -19.56 6.68 8.62
N LEU A 56 -19.41 5.36 8.62
CA LEU A 56 -18.85 4.60 7.50
C LEU A 56 -19.82 4.68 6.33
N ASP A 57 -19.54 5.57 5.40
CA ASP A 57 -20.27 5.66 4.15
C ASP A 57 -19.78 4.51 3.24
N LEU A 58 -20.59 3.45 3.15
CA LEU A 58 -20.29 2.20 2.41
C LEU A 58 -20.37 2.39 0.88
N GLN A 59 -20.01 3.56 0.36
CA GLN A 59 -19.96 3.77 -1.08
C GLN A 59 -18.67 3.18 -1.66
N PRO A 60 -18.74 2.43 -2.78
CA PRO A 60 -17.55 1.90 -3.41
C PRO A 60 -16.64 3.02 -3.90
N LEU A 61 -15.35 2.83 -3.76
CA LEU A 61 -14.34 3.77 -4.24
C LEU A 61 -14.54 4.03 -5.73
N LEU A 62 -14.54 5.30 -6.13
CA LEU A 62 -14.59 5.65 -7.55
C LEU A 62 -13.38 5.02 -8.26
N PRO A 63 -13.56 4.32 -9.39
CA PRO A 63 -12.47 3.61 -10.07
C PRO A 63 -11.25 4.49 -10.39
N GLY A 64 -11.48 5.79 -10.68
CA GLY A 64 -10.40 6.74 -10.92
C GLY A 64 -9.58 7.06 -9.67
N VAL A 65 -10.22 7.10 -8.50
CA VAL A 65 -9.54 7.34 -7.20
C VAL A 65 -8.74 6.09 -6.81
N GLU A 66 -9.29 4.90 -7.02
CA GLU A 66 -8.56 3.64 -6.82
C GLU A 66 -7.31 3.58 -7.69
N ALA A 67 -7.44 3.85 -9.00
CA ALA A 67 -6.30 3.90 -9.91
C ALA A 67 -5.24 4.92 -9.49
N LEU A 68 -5.67 6.11 -9.02
CA LEU A 68 -4.77 7.13 -8.49
C LEU A 68 -4.03 6.64 -7.24
N CYS A 69 -4.72 6.03 -6.29
CA CYS A 69 -4.11 5.47 -5.08
C CYS A 69 -3.06 4.41 -5.42
N VAL A 70 -3.37 3.50 -6.38
CA VAL A 70 -2.42 2.48 -6.86
C VAL A 70 -1.20 3.13 -7.50
N ALA A 71 -1.40 4.11 -8.38
CA ALA A 71 -0.30 4.84 -9.02
C ALA A 71 0.59 5.53 -7.99
N LEU A 72 0.01 6.25 -7.03
CA LEU A 72 0.75 6.92 -5.96
C LEU A 72 1.51 5.91 -5.09
N GLY A 73 0.88 4.79 -4.73
CA GLY A 73 1.51 3.73 -3.94
C GLY A 73 2.71 3.08 -4.64
N ALA A 74 2.61 2.88 -5.96
CA ALA A 74 3.73 2.39 -6.78
C ALA A 74 4.87 3.42 -6.90
N LEU A 75 4.56 4.72 -6.85
CA LEU A 75 5.55 5.79 -6.88
C LEU A 75 6.35 5.93 -5.58
N VAL A 76 5.78 5.60 -4.42
CA VAL A 76 6.42 5.74 -3.11
C VAL A 76 7.82 5.09 -3.05
N PRO A 77 8.00 3.78 -3.32
CA PRO A 77 9.33 3.16 -3.29
C PRO A 77 10.26 3.72 -4.35
N CYS A 78 9.73 4.08 -5.54
CA CYS A 78 10.52 4.66 -6.62
C CYS A 78 11.10 6.02 -6.21
N LEU A 79 10.28 6.92 -5.68
CA LEU A 79 10.70 8.25 -5.21
C LEU A 79 11.69 8.15 -4.04
N LEU A 80 11.46 7.20 -3.12
CA LEU A 80 12.38 6.95 -2.01
C LEU A 80 13.74 6.51 -2.54
N GLY A 81 13.79 5.56 -3.48
CA GLY A 81 15.02 5.14 -4.14
C GLY A 81 15.71 6.28 -4.91
N TYR A 82 14.94 7.09 -5.66
CA TYR A 82 15.46 8.21 -6.44
C TYR A 82 16.00 9.34 -5.57
N SER A 83 15.55 9.47 -4.34
CA SER A 83 16.11 10.44 -3.39
C SER A 83 17.57 10.12 -3.02
N VAL A 84 17.94 8.84 -3.08
CA VAL A 84 19.27 8.33 -2.68
C VAL A 84 20.15 7.99 -3.88
N ILE A 85 19.56 7.34 -4.90
CA ILE A 85 20.29 6.94 -6.12
C ILE A 85 20.45 8.14 -7.03
N ARG A 86 21.68 8.40 -7.49
CA ARG A 86 21.98 9.55 -8.37
C ARG A 86 21.96 9.20 -9.85
N ASP A 87 22.40 8.00 -10.20
CA ASP A 87 22.53 7.56 -11.58
C ASP A 87 21.17 7.18 -12.19
N PRO A 88 20.76 7.76 -13.34
CA PRO A 88 19.47 7.48 -13.96
C PRO A 88 19.28 6.02 -14.39
N ALA A 89 20.34 5.35 -14.86
CA ALA A 89 20.24 3.94 -15.27
C ALA A 89 19.99 3.04 -14.06
N ARG A 90 20.66 3.31 -12.93
CA ARG A 90 20.40 2.60 -11.67
C ARG A 90 19.02 2.91 -11.11
N ARG A 91 18.51 4.13 -11.28
CA ARG A 91 17.12 4.48 -10.92
C ARG A 91 16.12 3.68 -11.74
N ALA A 92 16.34 3.56 -13.06
CA ALA A 92 15.45 2.78 -13.91
C ALA A 92 15.44 1.29 -13.51
N LEU A 93 16.61 0.71 -13.29
CA LEU A 93 16.73 -0.68 -12.80
C LEU A 93 16.04 -0.84 -11.44
N PHE A 94 16.26 0.11 -10.51
CA PHE A 94 15.64 0.11 -9.20
C PHE A 94 14.12 0.18 -9.29
N ALA A 95 13.56 1.08 -10.12
CA ALA A 95 12.12 1.20 -10.32
C ALA A 95 11.50 -0.11 -10.87
N LEU A 96 12.17 -0.72 -11.86
CA LEU A 96 11.74 -2.00 -12.39
C LEU A 96 11.69 -3.08 -11.31
N LEU A 97 12.75 -3.19 -10.51
CA LEU A 97 12.82 -4.17 -9.42
C LEU A 97 11.79 -3.87 -8.32
N ALA A 98 11.59 -2.59 -7.95
CA ALA A 98 10.60 -2.20 -6.96
C ALA A 98 9.17 -2.54 -7.41
N LEU A 99 8.81 -2.19 -8.66
CA LEU A 99 7.49 -2.52 -9.21
C LEU A 99 7.29 -4.04 -9.31
N ALA A 100 8.29 -4.78 -9.80
CA ALA A 100 8.24 -6.24 -9.87
C ALA A 100 8.08 -6.86 -8.48
N THR A 101 8.81 -6.36 -7.48
CA THR A 101 8.68 -6.79 -6.09
C THR A 101 7.29 -6.50 -5.56
N GLY A 102 6.76 -5.30 -5.80
CA GLY A 102 5.41 -4.93 -5.37
C GLY A 102 4.35 -5.85 -5.94
N VAL A 103 4.38 -6.09 -7.25
CA VAL A 103 3.47 -7.02 -7.94
C VAL A 103 3.61 -8.44 -7.39
N GLY A 104 4.85 -8.93 -7.23
CA GLY A 104 5.11 -10.27 -6.71
C GLY A 104 4.63 -10.46 -5.27
N VAL A 105 4.86 -9.47 -4.40
CA VAL A 105 4.41 -9.52 -3.01
C VAL A 105 2.89 -9.40 -2.90
N SER A 106 2.23 -8.58 -3.73
CA SER A 106 0.77 -8.50 -3.78
C SER A 106 0.15 -9.81 -4.26
N ALA A 107 0.75 -10.45 -5.27
CA ALA A 107 0.33 -11.77 -5.74
C ALA A 107 0.54 -12.85 -4.66
N LEU A 108 1.65 -12.80 -3.95
CA LEU A 108 1.92 -13.69 -2.80
C LEU A 108 0.89 -13.46 -1.69
N SER A 109 0.60 -12.20 -1.34
CA SER A 109 -0.41 -11.84 -0.34
C SER A 109 -1.79 -12.39 -0.69
N ALA A 110 -2.21 -12.26 -1.97
CA ALA A 110 -3.46 -12.81 -2.45
C ALA A 110 -3.47 -14.35 -2.42
N ALA A 111 -2.37 -14.98 -2.83
CA ALA A 111 -2.22 -16.43 -2.80
C ALA A 111 -2.27 -17.00 -1.37
N LEU A 112 -1.66 -16.32 -0.41
CA LEU A 112 -1.68 -16.72 1.01
C LEU A 112 -3.06 -16.53 1.65
N THR A 113 -3.82 -15.54 1.18
CA THR A 113 -5.15 -15.22 1.73
C THR A 113 -6.25 -16.09 1.10
N TYR A 114 -6.24 -16.26 -0.22
CA TYR A 114 -7.33 -16.91 -0.98
C TYR A 114 -6.93 -18.21 -1.65
N GLY A 115 -5.66 -18.59 -1.59
CA GLY A 115 -5.11 -19.75 -2.27
C GLY A 115 -4.38 -19.40 -3.59
N PRO A 116 -3.49 -20.29 -4.05
CA PRO A 116 -2.60 -20.01 -5.18
C PRO A 116 -3.32 -19.76 -6.50
N VAL A 117 -4.52 -20.30 -6.67
CA VAL A 117 -5.36 -20.09 -7.88
C VAL A 117 -5.80 -18.63 -7.98
N TYR A 118 -5.92 -17.93 -6.84
CA TYR A 118 -6.37 -16.54 -6.75
C TYR A 118 -5.24 -15.53 -6.60
N ALA A 119 -3.99 -15.93 -6.86
CA ALA A 119 -2.82 -15.06 -6.73
C ALA A 119 -2.92 -13.74 -7.51
N TRP A 120 -3.70 -13.70 -8.58
CA TRP A 120 -3.88 -12.54 -9.44
C TRP A 120 -5.26 -11.87 -9.32
N SER A 121 -6.10 -12.30 -8.38
CA SER A 121 -7.46 -11.78 -8.22
C SER A 121 -7.52 -10.32 -7.77
N TRP A 122 -6.42 -9.79 -7.25
CA TRP A 122 -6.29 -8.39 -6.83
C TRP A 122 -6.13 -7.41 -8.00
N ILE A 123 -5.84 -7.91 -9.22
CA ILE A 123 -5.70 -7.09 -10.42
C ILE A 123 -7.09 -6.78 -10.97
N SER A 124 -7.61 -5.63 -10.59
CA SER A 124 -8.84 -5.03 -11.14
C SER A 124 -8.50 -4.03 -12.26
N PRO A 125 -9.45 -3.65 -13.13
CA PRO A 125 -9.19 -2.63 -14.14
C PRO A 125 -8.63 -1.30 -13.60
N PRO A 126 -9.09 -0.76 -12.45
CA PRO A 126 -8.45 0.39 -11.83
C PRO A 126 -7.00 0.14 -11.41
N VAL A 127 -6.69 -1.06 -10.90
CA VAL A 127 -5.31 -1.43 -10.52
C VAL A 127 -4.40 -1.47 -11.73
N GLU A 128 -4.85 -2.09 -12.83
CA GLU A 128 -4.10 -2.11 -14.10
C GLU A 128 -3.83 -0.69 -14.59
N LEU A 129 -4.85 0.16 -14.61
CA LEU A 129 -4.72 1.55 -15.05
C LEU A 129 -3.73 2.33 -14.15
N GLY A 130 -3.80 2.14 -12.84
CA GLY A 130 -2.90 2.76 -11.89
C GLY A 130 -1.45 2.34 -12.08
N LEU A 131 -1.18 1.05 -12.26
CA LEU A 131 0.15 0.53 -12.55
C LEU A 131 0.67 1.02 -13.90
N LEU A 132 -0.17 1.00 -14.95
CA LEU A 132 0.19 1.53 -16.26
C LEU A 132 0.52 3.02 -16.21
N ALA A 133 -0.21 3.80 -15.42
CA ALA A 133 0.07 5.23 -15.23
C ALA A 133 1.36 5.47 -14.43
N ALA A 134 1.69 4.60 -13.48
CA ALA A 134 2.91 4.71 -12.68
C ALA A 134 4.18 4.57 -13.54
N VAL A 135 4.19 3.73 -14.58
CA VAL A 135 5.35 3.49 -15.43
C VAL A 135 5.87 4.76 -16.13
N PRO A 136 5.08 5.49 -16.92
CA PRO A 136 5.55 6.71 -17.55
C PRO A 136 5.91 7.80 -16.54
N VAL A 137 5.17 7.88 -15.41
CA VAL A 137 5.50 8.87 -14.38
C VAL A 137 6.85 8.56 -13.74
N THR A 138 7.13 7.30 -13.36
CA THR A 138 8.45 6.90 -12.84
C THR A 138 9.56 7.20 -13.86
N ALA A 139 9.32 6.96 -15.16
CA ALA A 139 10.28 7.27 -16.22
C ALA A 139 10.57 8.78 -16.34
N LEU A 140 9.55 9.63 -16.24
CA LEU A 140 9.71 11.08 -16.24
C LEU A 140 10.53 11.58 -15.03
N LEU A 141 10.33 10.94 -13.87
CA LEU A 141 11.00 11.31 -12.63
C LEU A 141 12.48 10.87 -12.56
N LEU A 142 12.98 10.04 -13.48
CA LEU A 142 14.36 9.56 -13.50
C LEU A 142 15.42 10.68 -13.46
N ARG A 143 15.11 11.82 -14.07
CA ARG A 143 16.03 12.95 -14.20
C ARG A 143 15.88 14.00 -13.11
N LEU A 144 14.89 13.86 -12.23
CA LEU A 144 14.67 14.81 -11.14
C LEU A 144 15.81 14.76 -10.11
N PRO A 145 16.21 15.92 -9.53
CA PRO A 145 17.20 15.93 -8.45
C PRO A 145 16.65 15.21 -7.21
N GLY A 146 17.51 14.52 -6.47
CA GLY A 146 17.12 13.71 -5.32
C GLY A 146 16.33 14.47 -4.25
N ARG A 147 16.64 15.77 -4.05
CA ARG A 147 15.87 16.62 -3.11
C ARG A 147 14.43 16.83 -3.57
N ALA A 148 14.21 17.02 -4.88
CA ALA A 148 12.86 17.14 -5.43
C ALA A 148 12.08 15.81 -5.31
N CYS A 149 12.76 14.68 -5.51
CA CYS A 149 12.15 13.35 -5.28
C CYS A 149 11.72 13.17 -3.82
N GLY A 150 12.53 13.63 -2.85
CA GLY A 150 12.19 13.58 -1.42
C GLY A 150 10.99 14.47 -1.06
N LEU A 151 10.91 15.69 -1.59
CA LEU A 151 9.77 16.58 -1.40
C LEU A 151 8.49 15.99 -2.04
N LEU A 152 8.61 15.49 -3.27
CA LEU A 152 7.50 14.86 -3.98
C LEU A 152 7.01 13.61 -3.26
N LEU A 153 7.92 12.81 -2.67
CA LEU A 153 7.56 11.67 -1.82
C LEU A 153 6.68 12.11 -0.65
N GLY A 154 7.05 13.20 0.04
CA GLY A 154 6.22 13.74 1.13
C GLY A 154 4.82 14.13 0.66
N VAL A 155 4.72 14.82 -0.48
CA VAL A 155 3.43 15.18 -1.08
C VAL A 155 2.61 13.94 -1.45
N VAL A 156 3.23 12.96 -2.12
CA VAL A 156 2.58 11.70 -2.52
C VAL A 156 2.04 10.96 -1.30
N LEU A 157 2.81 10.86 -0.22
CA LEU A 157 2.38 10.22 1.02
C LEU A 157 1.18 10.93 1.65
N VAL A 158 1.22 12.27 1.74
CA VAL A 158 0.11 13.06 2.29
C VAL A 158 -1.16 12.88 1.45
N VAL A 159 -1.05 12.97 0.12
CA VAL A 159 -2.19 12.79 -0.78
C VAL A 159 -2.74 11.36 -0.68
N GLN A 160 -1.87 10.35 -0.65
CA GLN A 160 -2.29 8.96 -0.54
C GLN A 160 -3.02 8.69 0.78
N VAL A 161 -2.47 9.18 1.91
CA VAL A 161 -3.13 9.05 3.22
C VAL A 161 -4.47 9.77 3.22
N ALA A 162 -4.55 11.00 2.67
CA ALA A 162 -5.80 11.74 2.58
C ALA A 162 -6.87 11.01 1.76
N LEU A 163 -6.48 10.46 0.60
CA LEU A 163 -7.40 9.70 -0.26
C LEU A 163 -7.87 8.40 0.42
N LEU A 164 -6.96 7.66 1.04
CA LEU A 164 -7.29 6.40 1.71
C LEU A 164 -8.17 6.62 2.95
N ASN A 165 -7.98 7.73 3.66
CA ASN A 165 -8.83 8.08 4.79
C ASN A 165 -10.23 8.59 4.37
N ALA A 166 -10.36 9.15 3.18
CA ALA A 166 -11.65 9.54 2.61
C ALA A 166 -12.33 8.38 1.87
N ALA A 167 -11.60 7.27 1.64
CA ALA A 167 -12.08 6.14 0.89
C ALA A 167 -13.00 5.27 1.74
N PRO A 168 -14.21 4.98 1.27
CA PRO A 168 -15.03 3.93 1.84
C PRO A 168 -14.36 2.57 1.62
N GLU A 169 -14.74 1.58 2.43
CA GLU A 169 -14.22 0.22 2.30
C GLU A 169 -14.46 -0.33 0.89
N SER A 170 -13.39 -0.73 0.20
CA SER A 170 -13.56 -1.48 -1.04
C SER A 170 -14.05 -2.89 -0.72
N PRO A 171 -14.90 -3.51 -1.56
CA PRO A 171 -15.33 -4.90 -1.37
C PRO A 171 -14.14 -5.87 -1.26
N HIS A 172 -13.05 -5.59 -1.95
CA HIS A 172 -11.82 -6.38 -1.89
C HIS A 172 -11.14 -6.28 -0.52
N PHE A 173 -11.13 -5.10 0.11
CA PHE A 173 -10.58 -4.90 1.43
C PHE A 173 -11.38 -5.65 2.50
N ALA A 174 -12.71 -5.54 2.48
CA ALA A 174 -13.57 -6.28 3.40
C ALA A 174 -13.35 -7.80 3.31
N LEU A 175 -13.17 -8.34 2.11
CA LEU A 175 -12.84 -9.76 1.90
C LEU A 175 -11.43 -10.08 2.42
N THR A 176 -10.47 -9.20 2.20
CA THR A 176 -9.08 -9.38 2.65
C THR A 176 -8.99 -9.33 4.17
N LEU A 177 -9.74 -8.42 4.80
CA LEU A 177 -9.80 -8.30 6.26
C LEU A 177 -10.42 -9.55 6.89
N ARG A 178 -11.54 -10.04 6.35
CA ARG A 178 -12.16 -11.31 6.81
C ARG A 178 -11.21 -12.49 6.68
N GLY A 179 -10.48 -12.58 5.57
CA GLY A 179 -9.44 -13.60 5.37
C GLY A 179 -8.31 -13.48 6.39
N TRP A 180 -7.96 -12.27 6.81
CA TRP A 180 -6.99 -12.02 7.86
C TRP A 180 -7.48 -12.46 9.24
N GLU A 181 -8.71 -12.13 9.59
CA GLU A 181 -9.34 -12.53 10.87
C GLU A 181 -9.53 -14.04 10.98
N GLN A 182 -9.84 -14.72 9.88
CA GLN A 182 -9.99 -16.18 9.82
C GLN A 182 -8.68 -16.97 9.83
N GLY A 183 -7.54 -16.28 9.84
CA GLY A 183 -6.20 -16.87 9.76
C GLY A 183 -5.65 -16.83 8.34
N ARG A 184 -4.87 -15.82 8.05
CA ARG A 184 -4.26 -15.51 6.75
C ARG A 184 -3.45 -16.66 6.15
N PHE A 185 -2.96 -17.55 6.98
CA PHE A 185 -2.10 -18.65 6.59
C PHE A 185 -2.83 -20.00 6.51
N ILE A 186 -4.15 -20.01 6.38
CA ILE A 186 -4.93 -21.25 6.24
C ILE A 186 -4.39 -22.10 5.08
N HIS A 187 -4.03 -21.47 3.95
CA HIS A 187 -3.44 -22.17 2.82
C HIS A 187 -1.97 -22.53 2.99
N PHE A 188 -1.28 -21.93 3.97
CA PHE A 188 0.11 -22.25 4.31
C PHE A 188 0.23 -23.61 5.01
N HIS A 189 -0.79 -24.01 5.79
CA HIS A 189 -0.83 -25.34 6.40
C HIS A 189 -0.90 -26.45 5.34
N GLY A 190 -1.55 -26.20 4.20
CA GLY A 190 -1.57 -27.10 3.07
C GLY A 190 -0.18 -27.32 2.45
N LEU A 191 0.64 -26.27 2.37
CA LEU A 191 2.02 -26.37 1.85
C LEU A 191 2.96 -27.08 2.83
N ALA A 192 2.76 -26.93 4.14
CA ALA A 192 3.52 -27.63 5.15
C ALA A 192 3.23 -29.15 5.20
N GLN A 193 2.10 -29.58 4.64
CA GLN A 193 1.76 -31.00 4.50
C GLN A 193 2.40 -31.65 3.26
N TRP A 194 3.03 -30.86 2.38
CA TRP A 194 3.70 -31.34 1.16
C TRP A 194 5.23 -31.45 1.32
N VAL A 195 5.76 -31.13 2.48
CA VAL A 195 7.16 -31.29 2.90
C VAL A 195 7.23 -32.35 3.99
#